data_68ff02da151a2db56550c77d447af8c4
#
_entry.id   68ff02da151a2db56550c77d447af8c4
#
_cell.length_a   1.000
_cell.length_b   1.000
_cell.length_c   1.000
_cell.angle_alpha   90.00
_cell.angle_beta   90.00
_cell.angle_gamma   90.00
#
_symmetry.space_group_name_H-M   'P 1'
#
loop_
_entity.id
_entity.type
_entity.pdbx_description
1 polymer ?
#
loop_
_entity_poly.entity_id
_entity_poly.type
_entity_poly.pdbx_seq_one_letter_code
_entity_poly.pdbx_strand_id
1 'polypeptide(L)' 'MRLQLSDHLVDKIVTKFGLENGYFVWDEIPGWLRAHGYNIRMLTDCDELFYLDFEQDAECSKFLLEWT' A
#
# COMPACT_ATOMS: atom_id res chain seq x y z
N MET A 1 -9.25 9.50 1.52
CA MET A 1 -8.12 9.87 2.42
C MET A 1 -6.81 9.39 1.83
N ARG A 2 -5.82 10.25 1.77
CA ARG A 2 -4.48 9.93 1.26
C ARG A 2 -3.52 9.61 2.37
N LEU A 3 -2.82 8.50 2.23
CA LEU A 3 -1.76 8.10 3.15
C LEU A 3 -0.43 8.09 2.40
N GLN A 4 0.51 8.93 2.82
CA GLN A 4 1.85 8.89 2.28
C GLN A 4 2.57 7.65 2.80
N LEU A 5 3.22 6.90 1.90
CA LEU A 5 3.97 5.73 2.29
C LEU A 5 5.33 6.16 2.84
N SER A 6 5.55 5.90 4.13
CA SER A 6 6.85 6.09 4.76
C SER A 6 7.78 4.95 4.38
N ASP A 7 9.08 5.13 4.61
CA ASP A 7 10.06 4.07 4.36
C ASP A 7 9.70 2.78 5.10
N HIS A 8 9.19 2.91 6.32
CA HIS A 8 8.77 1.76 7.11
C HIS A 8 7.62 0.99 6.45
N LEU A 9 6.61 1.71 5.96
CA LEU A 9 5.48 1.09 5.27
C LEU A 9 5.90 0.48 3.94
N VAL A 10 6.78 1.15 3.20
CA VAL A 10 7.33 0.61 1.94
C VAL A 10 8.05 -0.69 2.22
N ASP A 11 8.92 -0.75 3.22
CA ASP A 11 9.62 -1.96 3.61
C ASP A 11 8.66 -3.10 3.94
N LYS A 12 7.61 -2.81 4.70
CA LYS A 12 6.60 -3.81 5.05
C LYS A 12 5.90 -4.36 3.82
N ILE A 13 5.49 -3.48 2.91
CA ILE A 13 4.81 -3.87 1.68
C ILE A 13 5.72 -4.73 0.82
N VAL A 14 6.95 -4.31 0.58
CA VAL A 14 7.92 -5.04 -0.23
C VAL A 14 8.20 -6.41 0.36
N THR A 15 8.40 -6.48 1.68
CA THR A 15 8.70 -7.72 2.37
C THR A 15 7.53 -8.70 2.27
N LYS A 16 6.32 -8.25 2.58
CA LYS A 16 5.14 -9.13 2.53
C LYS A 16 4.82 -9.59 1.12
N PHE A 17 4.88 -8.68 0.16
CA PHE A 17 4.61 -9.03 -1.24
C PHE A 17 5.63 -10.07 -1.73
N GLY A 18 6.91 -9.85 -1.43
CA GLY A 18 7.96 -10.78 -1.82
C GLY A 18 7.82 -12.16 -1.18
N LEU A 19 7.43 -12.23 0.09
CA LEU A 19 7.21 -13.48 0.78
C LEU A 19 6.04 -14.28 0.19
N GLU A 20 4.97 -13.59 -0.19
CA GLU A 20 3.78 -14.24 -0.75
C GLU A 20 3.95 -14.66 -2.20
N ASN A 21 4.67 -13.87 -3.00
CA ASN A 21 4.71 -14.04 -4.46
C ASN A 21 6.09 -14.47 -5.00
N GLY A 22 7.15 -14.32 -4.22
CA GLY A 22 8.49 -14.68 -4.65
C GLY A 22 9.17 -13.67 -5.58
N TYR A 23 8.55 -12.52 -5.81
CA TYR A 23 9.08 -11.43 -6.62
C TYR A 23 8.44 -10.12 -6.17
N PHE A 24 8.93 -8.99 -6.70
CA PHE A 24 8.36 -7.69 -6.37
C PHE A 24 8.20 -6.84 -7.63
N VAL A 25 6.98 -6.36 -7.86
CA VAL A 25 6.65 -5.42 -8.94
C VAL A 25 5.66 -4.38 -8.40
N TRP A 26 6.05 -3.11 -8.45
CA TRP A 26 5.20 -2.01 -7.96
C TRP A 26 3.82 -1.98 -8.61
N ASP A 27 3.75 -2.27 -9.91
CA ASP A 27 2.49 -2.22 -10.66
C ASP A 27 1.44 -3.21 -10.14
N GLU A 28 1.86 -4.27 -9.47
CA GLU A 28 0.96 -5.27 -8.92
C GLU A 28 0.49 -4.96 -7.50
N ILE A 29 1.12 -3.99 -6.83
CA ILE A 29 0.77 -3.66 -5.44
C ILE A 29 -0.69 -3.24 -5.28
N PRO A 30 -1.27 -2.34 -6.10
CA PRO A 30 -2.67 -1.96 -5.94
C PRO A 30 -3.63 -3.15 -6.03
N GLY A 31 -3.44 -4.02 -7.01
CA GLY A 31 -4.26 -5.22 -7.17
C GLY A 31 -4.11 -6.18 -6.01
N TRP A 32 -2.87 -6.36 -5.54
CA TRP A 32 -2.58 -7.22 -4.39
C TRP A 32 -3.26 -6.71 -3.11
N LEU A 33 -3.19 -5.40 -2.85
CA LEU A 33 -3.85 -4.79 -1.69
C LEU A 33 -5.38 -4.89 -1.79
N ARG A 34 -5.93 -4.74 -3.00
CA ARG A 34 -7.37 -4.94 -3.21
C ARG A 34 -7.78 -6.37 -2.90
N ALA A 35 -6.94 -7.35 -3.25
CA ALA A 35 -7.18 -8.74 -2.93
C ALA A 35 -7.17 -8.99 -1.42
N HIS A 36 -6.48 -8.15 -0.65
CA HIS A 36 -6.49 -8.19 0.81
C HIS A 36 -7.68 -7.43 1.43
N GLY A 37 -8.58 -6.91 0.61
CA GLY A 37 -9.80 -6.27 1.08
C GLY A 37 -9.75 -4.76 1.21
N TYR A 38 -8.75 -4.10 0.63
CA TYR A 38 -8.64 -2.65 0.66
C TYR A 38 -9.09 -2.03 -0.64
N ASN A 39 -9.99 -1.05 -0.59
CA ASN A 39 -10.38 -0.26 -1.75
C ASN A 39 -9.44 0.95 -1.86
N ILE A 40 -8.37 0.80 -2.60
CA ILE A 40 -7.32 1.81 -2.69
C ILE A 40 -6.94 2.11 -4.12
N ARG A 41 -6.34 3.30 -4.30
CA ARG A 41 -5.58 3.66 -5.49
C ARG A 41 -4.16 4.00 -5.06
N MET A 42 -3.19 3.60 -5.86
CA MET A 42 -1.82 4.02 -5.64
C MET A 42 -1.53 5.23 -6.51
N LEU A 43 -1.05 6.30 -5.89
CA LEU A 43 -0.73 7.56 -6.56
C LEU A 43 0.75 7.86 -6.37
N THR A 44 1.37 8.42 -7.40
CA THR A 44 2.71 8.98 -7.31
C THR A 44 2.67 10.44 -7.67
N ASP A 45 3.46 11.27 -7.00
CA ASP A 45 3.59 12.66 -7.39
C ASP A 45 4.93 12.89 -8.11
N CYS A 46 5.19 14.14 -8.49
CA CYS A 46 6.40 14.50 -9.25
C CYS A 46 7.68 14.38 -8.42
N ASP A 47 7.60 14.23 -7.10
CA ASP A 47 8.73 14.02 -6.21
C ASP A 47 9.01 12.54 -5.93
N GLU A 48 8.38 11.65 -6.70
CA GLU A 48 8.49 10.20 -6.57
C GLU A 48 8.01 9.66 -5.23
N LEU A 49 7.13 10.40 -4.56
CA LEU A 49 6.49 9.94 -3.34
C LEU A 49 5.27 9.09 -3.69
N PHE A 50 5.09 8.02 -2.94
CA PHE A 50 3.96 7.12 -3.13
C PHE A 50 2.88 7.40 -2.10
N TYR A 51 1.63 7.40 -2.56
CA TYR A 51 0.45 7.61 -1.70
C TYR A 51 -0.54 6.50 -1.95
N LEU A 52 -1.21 6.06 -0.89
CA LEU A 52 -2.38 5.21 -1.00
C LEU A 52 -3.61 6.07 -0.75
N ASP A 53 -4.54 6.08 -1.70
CA ASP A 53 -5.77 6.83 -1.60
C ASP A 53 -6.90 5.87 -1.20
N PHE A 54 -7.42 6.03 0.01
CA PHE A 54 -8.50 5.20 0.54
C PHE A 54 -9.83 5.90 0.34
N GLU A 55 -10.85 5.13 -0.04
CA GLU A 55 -12.21 5.68 -0.17
C GLU A 55 -12.80 6.08 1.18
N GLN A 56 -12.45 5.34 2.24
CA GLN A 56 -12.99 5.57 3.57
C GLN A 56 -11.86 5.64 4.60
N ASP A 57 -12.01 6.55 5.55
CA ASP A 57 -11.04 6.72 6.63
C ASP A 57 -10.89 5.46 7.48
N ALA A 58 -11.97 4.71 7.65
CA ALA A 58 -11.95 3.45 8.40
C ALA A 58 -11.00 2.42 7.78
N GLU A 59 -10.93 2.37 6.45
CA GLU A 59 -10.01 1.48 5.75
C GLU A 59 -8.56 1.89 5.95
N CYS A 60 -8.29 3.19 5.94
CA CYS A 60 -6.95 3.71 6.23
C CYS A 60 -6.50 3.32 7.63
N SER A 61 -7.38 3.48 8.63
CA SER A 61 -7.08 3.08 10.01
C SER A 61 -6.81 1.58 10.13
N LYS A 62 -7.61 0.77 9.46
CA LYS A 62 -7.42 -0.68 9.41
C LYS A 62 -6.07 -1.05 8.80
N PHE A 63 -5.73 -0.40 7.70
CA PHE A 63 -4.44 -0.62 7.04
C PHE A 63 -3.29 -0.31 7.99
N LEU A 64 -3.32 0.83 8.66
CA LEU A 64 -2.28 1.23 9.59
C LEU A 64 -2.14 0.24 10.75
N LEU A 65 -3.25 -0.25 11.27
CA LEU A 65 -3.22 -1.24 12.35
C LEU A 65 -2.60 -2.56 11.92
N GLU A 66 -2.84 -2.99 10.70
CA GLU A 66 -2.32 -4.26 10.19
C GLU A 66 -0.86 -4.17 9.71
N TRP A 67 -0.41 -2.99 9.27
CA TRP A 67 0.87 -2.84 8.58
C TRP A 67 1.92 -2.07 9.39
N THR A 68 1.58 -1.59 10.55
CA THR A 68 2.53 -0.99 11.48
C THR A 68 2.66 -1.83 12.73
#